data_f619c6d56f3bba589e8f1762fa14667c
#
_entry.id   f619c6d56f3bba589e8f1762fa14667c
#
_cell.length_a   1.000
_cell.length_b   1.000
_cell.length_c   1.000
_cell.angle_alpha   90.00
_cell.angle_beta   90.00
_cell.angle_gamma   90.00
#
_symmetry.space_group_name_H-M   'P 1'
#
loop_
_entity.id
_entity.type
_entity.pdbx_description
1 polymer ?
#
loop_
_entity_poly.entity_id
_entity_poly.type
_entity_poly.pdbx_seq_one_letter_code
_entity_poly.pdbx_strand_id
1 'polypeptide(L)'
;MKNVYYFANQVYQYGHAKPIYDKTGGTFIVNKLNRAARFKYYLLFTEERDPGFLGTPKVICKPKNEVYDLDGVIISGSNSEIKHDKKKSISIFIGHGAGDKKFGGSGNTLETYDFHFVSGPKHIHKQKDMGIHIPEEKLIKIGYPKFDDYVNDRIDKEKYFNFLGVKDKERKSILYAPTWRWGNGTLKKYGKKFIKELDK
;
A
#
# COMPACT_ATOMS: atom_id res chain seq x y z
N MET A 1 -11.73 -4.54 -22.02
CA MET A 1 -11.52 -4.09 -20.63
C MET A 1 -10.38 -3.07 -20.67
N LYS A 2 -10.49 -1.91 -20.01
CA LYS A 2 -9.40 -0.91 -19.99
C LYS A 2 -8.22 -1.45 -19.18
N ASN A 3 -7.00 -1.11 -19.55
CA ASN A 3 -5.81 -1.49 -18.80
C ASN A 3 -5.81 -0.85 -17.41
N VAL A 4 -5.31 -1.58 -16.42
CA VAL A 4 -5.13 -1.08 -15.05
C VAL A 4 -3.65 -1.09 -14.72
N TYR A 5 -3.15 0.03 -14.24
CA TYR A 5 -1.76 0.23 -13.86
C TYR A 5 -1.68 0.67 -12.40
N TYR A 6 -0.76 0.07 -11.64
CA TYR A 6 -0.52 0.41 -10.24
C TYR A 6 0.84 1.08 -10.10
N PHE A 7 0.85 2.38 -9.85
CA PHE A 7 2.09 3.11 -9.62
C PHE A 7 2.53 2.95 -8.17
N ALA A 8 3.53 2.09 -7.94
CA ALA A 8 4.01 1.72 -6.62
C ALA A 8 5.55 1.73 -6.58
N ASN A 9 6.14 2.69 -5.89
CA ASN A 9 7.58 2.84 -5.78
C ASN A 9 8.21 2.09 -4.61
N GLN A 10 7.39 1.54 -3.73
CA GLN A 10 7.82 0.83 -2.53
C GLN A 10 6.97 -0.44 -2.38
N VAL A 11 7.60 -1.50 -1.90
CA VAL A 11 6.96 -2.81 -1.73
C VAL A 11 5.69 -2.73 -0.86
N TYR A 12 5.71 -1.94 0.22
CA TYR A 12 4.54 -1.81 1.09
C TYR A 12 3.29 -1.24 0.38
N GLN A 13 3.48 -0.48 -0.72
CA GLN A 13 2.36 0.03 -1.52
C GLN A 13 1.63 -1.09 -2.26
N TYR A 14 2.32 -2.20 -2.55
CA TYR A 14 1.68 -3.40 -3.09
C TYR A 14 0.59 -3.92 -2.14
N GLY A 15 0.90 -4.08 -0.85
CA GLY A 15 -0.08 -4.56 0.12
C GLY A 15 -1.34 -3.70 0.25
N HIS A 16 -1.27 -2.40 -0.09
CA HIS A 16 -2.44 -1.53 -0.15
C HIS A 16 -3.22 -1.67 -1.47
N ALA A 17 -2.52 -1.90 -2.57
CA ALA A 17 -3.10 -2.07 -3.90
C ALA A 17 -3.64 -3.48 -4.15
N LYS A 18 -3.07 -4.49 -3.47
CA LYS A 18 -3.37 -5.91 -3.70
C LYS A 18 -4.86 -6.26 -3.70
N PRO A 19 -5.69 -5.84 -2.74
CA PRO A 19 -7.11 -6.18 -2.75
C PRO A 19 -7.88 -5.67 -3.99
N ILE A 20 -7.40 -4.55 -4.57
CA ILE A 20 -7.96 -4.01 -5.82
C ILE A 20 -7.40 -4.82 -6.99
N TYR A 21 -6.09 -5.06 -6.99
CA TYR A 21 -5.40 -5.86 -8.01
C TYR A 21 -6.00 -7.26 -8.15
N ASP A 22 -6.31 -7.92 -7.05
CA ASP A 22 -6.90 -9.27 -7.05
C ASP A 22 -8.26 -9.33 -7.78
N LYS A 23 -8.95 -8.20 -7.88
CA LYS A 23 -10.23 -8.10 -8.59
C LYS A 23 -10.10 -7.60 -10.02
N THR A 24 -9.11 -6.79 -10.31
CA THR A 24 -9.00 -6.08 -11.61
C THR A 24 -7.85 -6.59 -12.48
N GLY A 25 -6.90 -7.32 -11.88
CA GLY A 25 -5.62 -7.61 -12.53
C GLY A 25 -4.83 -6.33 -12.81
N GLY A 26 -3.88 -6.39 -13.73
CA GLY A 26 -3.17 -5.22 -14.21
C GLY A 26 -1.64 -5.31 -14.12
N THR A 27 -0.97 -4.16 -14.18
CA THR A 27 0.49 -4.08 -14.22
C THR A 27 1.02 -3.09 -13.19
N PHE A 28 1.97 -3.52 -12.37
CA PHE A 28 2.67 -2.63 -11.44
C PHE A 28 3.77 -1.84 -12.16
N ILE A 29 3.80 -0.53 -11.93
CA ILE A 29 4.78 0.39 -12.48
C ILE A 29 5.67 0.91 -11.35
N VAL A 30 6.98 0.78 -11.52
CA VAL A 30 8.00 1.24 -10.59
C VAL A 30 8.97 2.17 -11.32
N ASN A 31 9.31 3.32 -10.73
CA ASN A 31 10.02 4.39 -11.42
C ASN A 31 11.55 4.22 -11.50
N LYS A 32 12.13 3.18 -10.89
CA LYS A 32 13.58 2.92 -10.87
C LYS A 32 13.87 1.43 -10.96
N LEU A 33 14.88 1.05 -11.75
CA LEU A 33 15.28 -0.35 -11.96
C LEU A 33 15.59 -1.10 -10.67
N ASN A 34 16.35 -0.50 -9.76
CA ASN A 34 16.67 -1.12 -8.47
C ASN A 34 15.44 -1.36 -7.58
N ARG A 35 14.44 -0.49 -7.67
CA ARG A 35 13.16 -0.68 -6.97
C ARG A 35 12.32 -1.75 -7.65
N ALA A 36 12.31 -1.79 -8.98
CA ALA A 36 11.61 -2.83 -9.73
C ALA A 36 12.20 -4.21 -9.44
N ALA A 37 13.53 -4.35 -9.39
CA ALA A 37 14.20 -5.58 -9.00
C ALA A 37 13.82 -6.01 -7.58
N ARG A 38 13.84 -5.09 -6.59
CA ARG A 38 13.40 -5.36 -5.22
C ARG A 38 11.93 -5.77 -5.15
N PHE A 39 11.09 -5.13 -5.95
CA PHE A 39 9.66 -5.43 -5.99
C PHE A 39 9.42 -6.84 -6.55
N LYS A 40 10.08 -7.18 -7.67
CA LYS A 40 10.02 -8.53 -8.23
C LYS A 40 10.57 -9.59 -7.26
N TYR A 41 11.70 -9.31 -6.62
CA TYR A 41 12.25 -10.19 -5.60
C TYR A 41 11.24 -10.45 -4.48
N TYR A 42 10.62 -9.40 -3.95
CA TYR A 42 9.59 -9.52 -2.93
C TYR A 42 8.44 -10.43 -3.41
N LEU A 43 7.90 -10.17 -4.58
CA LEU A 43 6.79 -10.98 -5.12
C LEU A 43 7.16 -12.46 -5.36
N LEU A 44 8.44 -12.74 -5.66
CA LEU A 44 8.91 -14.09 -5.91
C LEU A 44 9.17 -14.89 -4.62
N PHE A 45 9.60 -14.25 -3.55
CA PHE A 45 10.12 -14.92 -2.36
C PHE A 45 9.27 -14.70 -1.09
N THR A 46 8.23 -13.90 -1.16
CA THR A 46 7.25 -13.82 -0.07
C THR A 46 6.09 -14.77 -0.30
N GLU A 47 5.44 -15.19 0.78
CA GLU A 47 4.33 -16.14 0.74
C GLU A 47 3.04 -15.62 0.10
N GLU A 48 3.03 -14.37 -0.34
CA GLU A 48 1.94 -13.78 -1.10
C GLU A 48 1.85 -14.34 -2.53
N ARG A 49 2.61 -15.39 -2.84
CA ARG A 49 2.32 -16.25 -3.97
C ARG A 49 1.00 -16.98 -3.69
N ASP A 50 -0.09 -16.38 -4.14
CA ASP A 50 -1.29 -17.16 -4.35
C ASP A 50 -1.10 -17.99 -5.63
N PRO A 51 -0.84 -19.30 -5.53
CA PRO A 51 -0.63 -20.14 -6.70
C PRO A 51 -1.89 -20.27 -7.56
N GLY A 52 -3.03 -19.80 -7.06
CA GLY A 52 -4.33 -19.89 -7.74
C GLY A 52 -4.72 -18.66 -8.53
N PHE A 53 -4.06 -17.52 -8.35
CA PHE A 53 -4.49 -16.26 -8.97
C PHE A 53 -3.43 -15.70 -9.92
N LEU A 54 -3.64 -15.76 -11.23
CA LEU A 54 -2.95 -15.07 -12.35
C LEU A 54 -1.40 -15.07 -12.34
N GLY A 55 -0.75 -15.81 -11.46
CA GLY A 55 0.71 -15.80 -11.34
C GLY A 55 1.25 -14.54 -10.63
N THR A 56 2.56 -14.36 -10.67
CA THR A 56 3.23 -13.19 -10.11
C THR A 56 2.81 -11.93 -10.86
N PRO A 57 2.39 -10.86 -10.17
CA PRO A 57 2.00 -9.63 -10.82
C PRO A 57 3.07 -9.12 -11.80
N LYS A 58 2.65 -8.67 -12.98
CA LYS A 58 3.55 -8.05 -13.95
C LYS A 58 4.09 -6.76 -13.38
N VAL A 59 5.42 -6.63 -13.34
CA VAL A 59 6.11 -5.42 -12.87
C VAL A 59 6.96 -4.87 -14.00
N ILE A 60 6.76 -3.61 -14.35
CA ILE A 60 7.56 -2.90 -15.33
C ILE A 60 8.24 -1.69 -14.68
N CYS A 61 9.41 -1.31 -15.21
CA CYS A 61 10.09 -0.09 -14.82
C CYS A 61 9.77 1.00 -15.84
N LYS A 62 9.11 2.07 -15.39
CA LYS A 62 8.85 3.27 -16.21
C LYS A 62 9.11 4.52 -15.39
N PRO A 63 9.91 5.48 -15.89
CA PRO A 63 10.00 6.82 -15.30
C PRO A 63 8.64 7.50 -15.23
N LYS A 64 8.47 8.45 -14.30
CA LYS A 64 7.17 9.13 -14.10
C LYS A 64 6.64 9.85 -15.34
N ASN A 65 7.54 10.40 -16.14
CA ASN A 65 7.20 11.10 -17.39
C ASN A 65 6.75 10.15 -18.50
N GLU A 66 7.13 8.88 -18.43
CA GLU A 66 6.73 7.88 -19.43
C GLU A 66 5.34 7.27 -19.17
N VAL A 67 4.71 7.55 -18.02
CA VAL A 67 3.33 7.13 -17.77
C VAL A 67 2.31 7.98 -18.52
N TYR A 68 2.77 9.07 -19.15
CA TYR A 68 1.93 9.95 -19.96
C TYR A 68 1.24 9.23 -21.12
N ASP A 69 1.90 8.22 -21.70
CA ASP A 69 1.38 7.48 -22.85
C ASP A 69 0.47 6.30 -22.50
N LEU A 70 0.21 6.09 -21.21
CA LEU A 70 -0.63 4.96 -20.78
C LEU A 70 -2.10 5.23 -21.09
N ASP A 71 -2.75 4.21 -21.65
CA ASP A 71 -4.20 4.20 -21.87
C ASP A 71 -4.89 3.30 -20.85
N GLY A 72 -5.77 3.88 -20.03
CA GLY A 72 -6.50 3.13 -19.01
C GLY A 72 -6.62 3.82 -17.66
N VAL A 73 -6.55 3.04 -16.58
CA VAL A 73 -6.66 3.54 -15.19
C VAL A 73 -5.31 3.44 -14.52
N ILE A 74 -4.84 4.53 -13.93
CA ILE A 74 -3.58 4.60 -13.18
C ILE A 74 -3.88 4.77 -11.69
N ILE A 75 -3.71 3.74 -10.91
CA ILE A 75 -3.94 3.73 -9.47
C ILE A 75 -2.61 3.96 -8.75
N SER A 76 -2.54 4.97 -7.87
CA SER A 76 -1.29 5.32 -7.19
C SER A 76 -1.42 5.26 -5.68
N GLY A 77 -0.53 4.51 -5.04
CA GLY A 77 -0.27 4.58 -3.60
C GLY A 77 0.80 5.61 -3.22
N SER A 78 1.36 6.34 -4.18
CA SER A 78 2.43 7.32 -3.94
C SER A 78 1.85 8.73 -3.78
N ASN A 79 2.38 9.51 -2.84
CA ASN A 79 2.04 10.93 -2.69
C ASN A 79 2.63 11.83 -3.81
N SER A 80 3.15 11.23 -4.86
CA SER A 80 3.73 11.94 -5.98
C SER A 80 2.68 12.21 -7.04
N GLU A 81 2.73 13.36 -7.67
CA GLU A 81 1.96 13.64 -8.88
C GLU A 81 2.20 12.56 -9.95
N ILE A 82 1.14 12.16 -10.63
CA ILE A 82 1.16 11.35 -11.85
C ILE A 82 0.83 12.25 -13.03
N LYS A 83 1.84 12.51 -13.86
CA LYS A 83 1.62 13.24 -15.11
C LYS A 83 1.11 12.26 -16.16
N HIS A 84 -0.14 12.41 -16.58
CA HIS A 84 -0.79 11.54 -17.56
C HIS A 84 -1.63 12.35 -18.55
N ASP A 85 -1.92 11.75 -19.70
CA ASP A 85 -2.83 12.34 -20.67
C ASP A 85 -4.28 12.05 -20.24
N LYS A 86 -5.00 13.09 -19.81
CA LYS A 86 -6.39 13.00 -19.35
C LYS A 86 -7.37 12.52 -20.41
N LYS A 87 -6.99 12.55 -21.70
CA LYS A 87 -7.80 11.99 -22.78
C LYS A 87 -7.67 10.47 -22.89
N LYS A 88 -6.53 9.91 -22.44
CA LYS A 88 -6.22 8.49 -22.54
C LYS A 88 -6.41 7.75 -21.22
N SER A 89 -6.11 8.39 -20.11
CA SER A 89 -6.10 7.72 -18.82
C SER A 89 -6.75 8.54 -17.70
N ILE A 90 -7.12 7.84 -16.63
CA ILE A 90 -7.66 8.39 -15.40
C ILE A 90 -6.71 8.04 -14.26
N SER A 91 -6.37 9.01 -13.42
CA SER A 91 -5.52 8.82 -12.25
C SER A 91 -6.34 8.73 -10.97
N ILE A 92 -6.07 7.70 -10.15
CA ILE A 92 -6.75 7.47 -8.88
C ILE A 92 -5.71 7.39 -7.76
N PHE A 93 -5.86 8.22 -6.74
CA PHE A 93 -5.05 8.15 -5.53
C PHE A 93 -5.70 7.22 -4.51
N ILE A 94 -4.95 6.23 -4.00
CA ILE A 94 -5.44 5.31 -2.95
C ILE A 94 -4.68 5.46 -1.63
N GLY A 95 -3.62 6.27 -1.60
CA GLY A 95 -2.74 6.37 -0.44
C GLY A 95 -1.99 5.08 -0.12
N HIS A 96 -1.38 5.03 1.06
CA HIS A 96 -0.62 3.87 1.52
C HIS A 96 -0.67 3.70 3.05
N GLY A 97 -1.78 4.07 3.65
CA GLY A 97 -2.05 3.89 5.08
C GLY A 97 -3.03 4.91 5.64
N ALA A 98 -3.69 4.51 6.74
CA ALA A 98 -4.66 5.32 7.47
C ALA A 98 -4.06 6.07 8.68
N GLY A 99 -2.73 6.12 8.81
CA GLY A 99 -2.04 6.75 9.95
C GLY A 99 -2.17 8.27 10.00
N ASP A 100 -1.90 8.85 11.17
CA ASP A 100 -2.00 10.29 11.43
C ASP A 100 -0.83 11.10 10.86
N LYS A 101 0.24 10.42 10.45
CA LYS A 101 1.40 11.07 9.85
C LYS A 101 0.99 11.89 8.62
N LYS A 102 1.48 13.14 8.55
CA LYS A 102 1.25 14.00 7.39
C LYS A 102 1.67 13.32 6.10
N PHE A 103 0.97 13.60 4.99
CA PHE A 103 1.42 13.16 3.68
C PHE A 103 2.81 13.76 3.39
N GLY A 104 3.73 12.94 2.89
CA GLY A 104 5.03 13.45 2.44
C GLY A 104 4.87 14.17 1.10
N GLY A 105 5.72 15.17 0.86
CA GLY A 105 5.67 16.00 -0.35
C GLY A 105 4.81 17.26 -0.18
N SER A 106 4.67 18.03 -1.26
CA SER A 106 3.75 19.18 -1.29
C SER A 106 2.31 18.67 -1.40
N GLY A 107 1.40 19.14 -0.56
CA GLY A 107 -0.01 18.75 -0.56
C GLY A 107 -0.69 18.90 -1.92
N ASN A 108 -0.31 19.95 -2.66
CA ASN A 108 -0.86 20.28 -3.99
C ASN A 108 -0.70 19.14 -5.03
N THR A 109 0.28 18.24 -4.85
CA THR A 109 0.43 17.11 -5.78
C THR A 109 -0.73 16.12 -5.73
N LEU A 110 -1.45 16.06 -4.62
CA LEU A 110 -2.61 15.18 -4.48
C LEU A 110 -3.85 15.73 -5.19
N GLU A 111 -3.97 17.04 -5.32
CA GLU A 111 -5.08 17.71 -6.01
C GLU A 111 -5.09 17.44 -7.52
N THR A 112 -3.95 17.01 -8.07
CA THR A 112 -3.81 16.73 -9.51
C THR A 112 -4.47 15.44 -9.96
N TYR A 113 -4.78 14.53 -9.01
CA TYR A 113 -5.49 13.29 -9.32
C TYR A 113 -6.93 13.52 -9.73
N ASP A 114 -7.44 12.67 -10.63
CA ASP A 114 -8.82 12.75 -11.09
C ASP A 114 -9.78 12.25 -10.01
N PHE A 115 -9.42 11.19 -9.29
CA PHE A 115 -10.21 10.62 -8.18
C PHE A 115 -9.34 10.23 -7.00
N HIS A 116 -9.97 10.18 -5.82
CA HIS A 116 -9.38 9.71 -4.58
C HIS A 116 -10.23 8.58 -3.99
N PHE A 117 -9.66 7.42 -3.82
CA PHE A 117 -10.26 6.37 -3.03
C PHE A 117 -9.95 6.63 -1.56
N VAL A 118 -10.98 6.93 -0.78
CA VAL A 118 -10.84 7.31 0.63
C VAL A 118 -11.38 6.23 1.56
N SER A 119 -10.63 5.98 2.64
CA SER A 119 -10.97 4.96 3.61
C SER A 119 -12.10 5.37 4.57
N GLY A 120 -12.41 6.66 4.66
CA GLY A 120 -13.47 7.15 5.54
C GLY A 120 -13.25 8.62 5.97
N PRO A 121 -14.07 9.13 6.91
CA PRO A 121 -14.05 10.54 7.33
C PRO A 121 -12.68 11.03 7.80
N LYS A 122 -11.94 10.21 8.55
CA LYS A 122 -10.59 10.54 9.02
C LYS A 122 -9.64 10.89 7.86
N HIS A 123 -9.73 10.15 6.74
CA HIS A 123 -8.90 10.43 5.56
C HIS A 123 -9.22 11.80 4.98
N ILE A 124 -10.51 12.12 4.88
CA ILE A 124 -11.00 13.40 4.35
C ILE A 124 -10.60 14.56 5.28
N HIS A 125 -10.81 14.40 6.60
CA HIS A 125 -10.39 15.41 7.58
C HIS A 125 -8.90 15.68 7.51
N LYS A 126 -8.09 14.62 7.44
CA LYS A 126 -6.64 14.75 7.31
C LYS A 126 -6.22 15.54 6.06
N GLN A 127 -6.89 15.35 4.93
CA GLN A 127 -6.63 16.15 3.72
C GLN A 127 -6.93 17.63 3.97
N LYS A 128 -8.10 17.92 4.55
CA LYS A 128 -8.51 19.30 4.90
C LYS A 128 -7.55 19.97 5.88
N ASP A 129 -7.14 19.27 6.95
CA ASP A 129 -6.20 19.79 7.95
C ASP A 129 -4.81 20.10 7.37
N MET A 130 -4.49 19.49 6.26
CA MET A 130 -3.25 19.74 5.51
C MET A 130 -3.40 20.78 4.40
N GLY A 131 -4.57 21.43 4.28
CA GLY A 131 -4.84 22.40 3.23
C GLY A 131 -4.97 21.77 1.84
N ILE A 132 -5.28 20.48 1.74
CA ILE A 132 -5.49 19.78 0.48
C ILE A 132 -6.98 19.81 0.18
N HIS A 133 -7.35 20.48 -0.91
CA HIS A 133 -8.73 20.71 -1.30
C HIS A 133 -9.14 19.77 -2.43
N ILE A 134 -9.79 18.67 -2.08
CA ILE A 134 -10.34 17.73 -3.05
C ILE A 134 -11.86 17.93 -3.14
N PRO A 135 -12.39 18.26 -4.31
CA PRO A 135 -13.85 18.35 -4.54
C PRO A 135 -14.55 17.03 -4.18
N GLU A 136 -15.77 17.13 -3.63
CA GLU A 136 -16.48 15.96 -3.12
C GLU A 136 -16.77 14.93 -4.22
N GLU A 137 -17.05 15.37 -5.42
CA GLU A 137 -17.29 14.53 -6.59
C GLU A 137 -16.08 13.68 -7.00
N LYS A 138 -14.88 14.04 -6.55
CA LYS A 138 -13.66 13.26 -6.75
C LYS A 138 -13.39 12.24 -5.63
N LEU A 139 -14.14 12.30 -4.52
CA LEU A 139 -13.95 11.43 -3.36
C LEU A 139 -14.82 10.18 -3.48
N ILE A 140 -14.21 9.02 -3.66
CA ILE A 140 -14.89 7.73 -3.72
C ILE A 140 -14.63 6.98 -2.43
N LYS A 141 -15.67 6.79 -1.62
CA LYS A 141 -15.60 6.12 -0.32
C LYS A 141 -15.60 4.60 -0.54
N ILE A 142 -14.42 3.98 -0.46
CA ILE A 142 -14.27 2.53 -0.65
C ILE A 142 -14.01 1.77 0.66
N GLY A 143 -13.89 2.46 1.80
CA GLY A 143 -13.41 1.85 3.03
C GLY A 143 -11.90 1.57 2.99
N TYR A 144 -11.46 0.55 3.70
CA TYR A 144 -10.05 0.16 3.74
C TYR A 144 -9.89 -1.31 3.32
N PRO A 145 -9.81 -1.58 2.00
CA PRO A 145 -9.86 -2.95 1.45
C PRO A 145 -8.80 -3.91 2.01
N LYS A 146 -7.69 -3.39 2.53
CA LYS A 146 -6.66 -4.20 3.19
C LYS A 146 -7.18 -4.97 4.42
N PHE A 147 -8.27 -4.52 5.04
CA PHE A 147 -8.89 -5.20 6.17
C PHE A 147 -10.08 -6.08 5.80
N ASP A 148 -10.46 -6.16 4.53
CA ASP A 148 -11.61 -6.95 4.09
C ASP A 148 -11.50 -8.43 4.49
N ASP A 149 -10.30 -8.99 4.40
CA ASP A 149 -10.08 -10.39 4.78
C ASP A 149 -10.24 -10.62 6.29
N TYR A 150 -9.83 -9.65 7.09
CA TYR A 150 -10.02 -9.69 8.55
C TYR A 150 -11.50 -9.56 8.93
N VAL A 151 -12.19 -8.58 8.34
CA VAL A 151 -13.61 -8.31 8.67
C VAL A 151 -14.53 -9.44 8.19
N ASN A 152 -14.15 -10.14 7.14
CA ASN A 152 -14.92 -11.25 6.58
C ASN A 152 -14.43 -12.63 7.04
N ASP A 153 -13.65 -12.72 8.12
CA ASP A 153 -13.12 -13.97 8.70
C ASP A 153 -12.40 -14.87 7.70
N ARG A 154 -11.74 -14.28 6.70
CA ARG A 154 -10.97 -15.01 5.68
C ARG A 154 -9.51 -15.22 6.05
N ILE A 155 -9.09 -14.78 7.24
CA ILE A 155 -7.72 -14.97 7.73
C ILE A 155 -7.59 -16.33 8.40
N ASP A 156 -6.80 -17.21 7.82
CA ASP A 156 -6.42 -18.49 8.40
C ASP A 156 -5.40 -18.29 9.53
N LYS A 157 -5.89 -18.21 10.77
CA LYS A 157 -5.08 -18.01 11.99
C LYS A 157 -4.08 -19.15 12.18
N GLU A 158 -4.46 -20.38 11.88
CA GLU A 158 -3.62 -21.57 12.02
C GLU A 158 -2.39 -21.47 11.12
N LYS A 159 -2.58 -21.10 9.86
CA LYS A 159 -1.50 -20.84 8.92
C LYS A 159 -0.50 -19.83 9.47
N TYR A 160 -0.98 -18.72 10.04
CA TYR A 160 -0.10 -17.69 10.60
C TYR A 160 0.59 -18.12 11.88
N PHE A 161 -0.06 -18.85 12.78
CA PHE A 161 0.58 -19.41 13.97
C PHE A 161 1.70 -20.38 13.60
N ASN A 162 1.46 -21.27 12.63
CA ASN A 162 2.47 -22.20 12.14
C ASN A 162 3.65 -21.45 11.49
N PHE A 163 3.39 -20.44 10.68
CA PHE A 163 4.42 -19.61 10.06
C PHE A 163 5.29 -18.86 11.09
N LEU A 164 4.68 -18.33 12.14
CA LEU A 164 5.36 -17.63 13.22
C LEU A 164 6.03 -18.59 14.23
N GLY A 165 5.86 -19.91 14.09
CA GLY A 165 6.40 -20.89 15.01
C GLY A 165 5.75 -20.85 16.39
N VAL A 166 4.52 -20.37 16.51
CA VAL A 166 3.76 -20.32 17.75
C VAL A 166 3.30 -21.74 18.10
N LYS A 167 3.95 -22.36 19.09
CA LYS A 167 3.66 -23.74 19.53
C LYS A 167 2.48 -23.82 20.49
N ASP A 168 2.40 -22.87 21.41
CA ASP A 168 1.34 -22.79 22.44
C ASP A 168 0.38 -21.66 22.08
N LYS A 169 -0.78 -22.02 21.58
CA LYS A 169 -1.80 -21.08 21.08
C LYS A 169 -2.65 -20.46 22.19
N GLU A 170 -2.62 -21.05 23.38
CA GLU A 170 -3.32 -20.55 24.57
C GLU A 170 -2.55 -19.40 25.23
N ARG A 171 -1.28 -19.26 24.94
CA ARG A 171 -0.47 -18.16 25.45
C ARG A 171 -0.88 -16.82 24.81
N LYS A 172 -0.85 -15.78 25.66
CA LYS A 172 -1.03 -14.39 25.16
C LYS A 172 0.12 -14.02 24.23
N SER A 173 -0.23 -13.49 23.08
CA SER A 173 0.75 -12.99 22.10
C SER A 173 0.87 -11.48 22.20
N ILE A 174 2.10 -10.97 22.20
CA ILE A 174 2.40 -9.54 22.23
C ILE A 174 3.10 -9.18 20.92
N LEU A 175 2.48 -8.30 20.11
CA LEU A 175 3.10 -7.76 18.92
C LEU A 175 3.88 -6.49 19.26
N TYR A 176 5.20 -6.55 19.21
CA TYR A 176 6.05 -5.36 19.27
C TYR A 176 6.39 -4.90 17.84
N ALA A 177 5.71 -3.87 17.36
CA ALA A 177 5.84 -3.34 16.01
C ALA A 177 6.42 -1.91 16.01
N PRO A 178 7.73 -1.73 16.27
CA PRO A 178 8.36 -0.42 16.31
C PRO A 178 8.39 0.22 14.93
N THR A 179 8.31 1.54 14.89
CA THR A 179 8.39 2.31 13.65
C THR A 179 9.81 2.29 13.05
N TRP A 180 9.94 2.86 11.89
CA TRP A 180 11.13 2.88 11.05
C TRP A 180 12.44 3.27 11.74
N ARG A 181 13.53 2.83 11.11
CA ARG A 181 14.91 3.09 11.47
C ARG A 181 15.31 4.59 11.42
N TRP A 182 14.53 5.42 10.74
CA TRP A 182 14.77 6.86 10.59
C TRP A 182 14.32 7.60 11.86
N GLY A 183 15.28 8.11 12.62
CA GLY A 183 15.02 8.83 13.83
C GLY A 183 14.90 7.93 15.07
N ASN A 184 13.86 8.11 15.85
CA ASN A 184 13.68 7.55 17.19
C ASN A 184 13.14 6.11 17.24
N GLY A 185 13.53 5.23 16.31
CA GLY A 185 13.12 3.83 16.34
C GLY A 185 13.48 3.14 17.66
N THR A 186 12.48 2.62 18.36
CA THR A 186 12.66 2.03 19.71
C THR A 186 13.31 0.66 19.70
N LEU A 187 13.27 -0.08 18.58
CA LEU A 187 13.83 -1.43 18.50
C LEU A 187 15.32 -1.49 18.87
N LYS A 188 16.13 -0.61 18.29
CA LYS A 188 17.57 -0.57 18.57
C LYS A 188 17.85 -0.16 19.99
N LYS A 189 17.06 0.75 20.56
CA LYS A 189 17.27 1.35 21.87
C LYS A 189 16.78 0.47 23.02
N TYR A 190 15.62 -0.20 22.82
CA TYR A 190 14.91 -0.89 23.89
C TYR A 190 14.61 -2.37 23.62
N GLY A 191 14.73 -2.86 22.37
CA GLY A 191 14.27 -4.19 22.02
C GLY A 191 14.84 -5.32 22.87
N LYS A 192 16.17 -5.32 23.08
CA LYS A 192 16.82 -6.33 23.94
C LYS A 192 16.36 -6.27 25.40
N LYS A 193 16.17 -5.06 25.93
CA LYS A 193 15.69 -4.86 27.30
C LYS A 193 14.24 -5.31 27.45
N PHE A 194 13.42 -4.97 26.47
CA PHE A 194 12.00 -5.36 26.44
C PHE A 194 11.82 -6.88 26.43
N ILE A 195 12.56 -7.60 25.57
CA ILE A 195 12.53 -9.07 25.52
C ILE A 195 12.93 -9.68 26.86
N LYS A 196 14.00 -9.20 27.48
CA LYS A 196 14.45 -9.68 28.80
C LYS A 196 13.42 -9.49 29.92
N GLU A 197 12.62 -8.44 29.84
CA GLU A 197 11.57 -8.19 30.86
C GLU A 197 10.33 -9.07 30.61
N LEU A 198 10.10 -9.53 29.39
CA LEU A 198 9.01 -10.45 29.06
C LEU A 198 9.34 -11.93 29.42
N ASP A 199 10.62 -12.27 29.54
CA ASP A 199 11.07 -13.63 29.92
C ASP A 199 11.07 -13.88 31.45
N LYS A 200 10.70 -12.87 32.24
CA LYS A 200 10.53 -12.97 33.72
C LYS A 200 9.09 -13.34 34.07
#